data_668c492be14ba4402994db86b39ba042
#
_entry.id   668c492be14ba4402994db86b39ba042
#
_cell.length_a   1.000
_cell.length_b   1.000
_cell.length_c   1.000
_cell.angle_alpha   90.00
_cell.angle_beta   90.00
_cell.angle_gamma   90.00
#
_symmetry.space_group_name_H-M   'P 1'
#
loop_
_entity.id
_entity.type
_entity.pdbx_description
1 polymer ?
#
loop_
_entity_poly.entity_id
_entity_poly.type
_entity_poly.pdbx_seq_one_letter_code
_entity_poly.pdbx_strand_id
1 'polypeptide(L)'
;MIYGYIRVSSDKQTVENQRFEINNFCERNKLVIDGWIEETISGTKSYNKRELGKLLKRVQKDDLIICAELSRLGRNLFMIMEILNICMTKECKVWTIKDNYRLGEDIQSKVLAFAFGLSAEIERNLISQRTREALARKKAEGITLGRPKGRKSSPNKYKLFGKENLISELLKANVSK
;
A
#
# COMPACT_ATOMS: atom_id res chain seq x y z
N MET A 1 6.72 5.03 -18.79
CA MET A 1 7.40 6.07 -17.99
C MET A 1 8.36 5.41 -17.00
N ILE A 2 9.46 6.12 -16.62
CA ILE A 2 10.45 5.64 -15.65
C ILE A 2 10.39 6.50 -14.40
N TYR A 3 10.13 5.88 -13.27
CA TYR A 3 10.00 6.54 -11.98
C TYR A 3 11.15 6.20 -11.05
N GLY A 4 11.85 7.21 -10.53
CA GLY A 4 12.79 7.06 -9.43
C GLY A 4 12.04 7.11 -8.10
N TYR A 5 12.12 6.04 -7.29
CA TYR A 5 11.47 5.99 -5.99
C TYR A 5 12.47 6.02 -4.85
N ILE A 6 12.31 6.98 -3.96
CA ILE A 6 13.17 7.22 -2.80
C ILE A 6 12.31 7.22 -1.52
N ARG A 7 12.75 6.47 -0.50
CA ARG A 7 12.14 6.49 0.83
C ARG A 7 13.19 6.57 1.91
N VAL A 8 13.01 7.53 2.81
CA VAL A 8 13.82 7.70 4.02
C VAL A 8 12.94 7.72 5.26
N SER A 9 13.50 7.41 6.44
CA SER A 9 12.78 7.51 7.72
C SER A 9 12.84 8.93 8.31
N SER A 10 13.96 9.66 8.16
CA SER A 10 14.14 10.97 8.78
C SER A 10 15.32 11.80 8.22
N ASP A 11 16.16 11.26 7.34
CA ASP A 11 17.45 11.89 7.01
C ASP A 11 17.49 12.39 5.56
N LYS A 12 17.74 13.72 5.38
CA LYS A 12 17.87 14.34 4.06
C LYS A 12 19.11 13.86 3.29
N GLN A 13 20.22 13.63 3.98
CA GLN A 13 21.47 13.16 3.34
C GLN A 13 21.28 11.79 2.69
N THR A 14 20.43 10.95 3.27
CA THR A 14 20.08 9.64 2.70
C THR A 14 19.22 9.76 1.44
N VAL A 15 18.44 10.84 1.27
CA VAL A 15 17.68 11.10 0.03
C VAL A 15 18.64 11.38 -1.12
N GLU A 16 19.58 12.28 -0.91
CA GLU A 16 20.57 12.66 -1.94
C GLU A 16 21.43 11.48 -2.36
N ASN A 17 21.86 10.63 -1.40
CA ASN A 17 22.60 9.42 -1.71
C ASN A 17 21.81 8.44 -2.59
N GLN A 18 20.52 8.20 -2.26
CA GLN A 18 19.67 7.33 -3.07
C GLN A 18 19.44 7.91 -4.46
N ARG A 19 19.21 9.23 -4.55
CA ARG A 19 19.05 9.92 -5.82
C ARG A 19 20.30 9.80 -6.68
N PHE A 20 21.48 9.98 -6.10
CA PHE A 20 22.76 9.83 -6.78
C PHE A 20 22.97 8.39 -7.28
N GLU A 21 22.68 7.37 -6.44
CA GLU A 21 22.77 5.96 -6.84
C GLU A 21 21.85 5.65 -8.02
N ILE A 22 20.60 6.14 -7.98
CA ILE A 22 19.61 5.91 -9.05
C ILE A 22 20.04 6.62 -10.33
N ASN A 23 20.49 7.87 -10.26
CA ASN A 23 20.98 8.61 -11.44
C ASN A 23 22.15 7.90 -12.10
N ASN A 24 23.17 7.54 -11.35
CA ASN A 24 24.34 6.80 -11.87
C ASN A 24 23.95 5.48 -12.54
N PHE A 25 22.97 4.78 -11.94
CA PHE A 25 22.46 3.54 -12.52
C PHE A 25 21.74 3.83 -13.86
N CYS A 26 20.91 4.87 -13.91
CA CYS A 26 20.18 5.26 -15.10
C CYS A 26 21.15 5.68 -16.23
N GLU A 27 22.15 6.49 -15.92
CA GLU A 27 23.19 6.90 -16.90
C GLU A 27 23.89 5.69 -17.52
N ARG A 28 24.35 4.74 -16.70
CA ARG A 28 24.99 3.51 -17.17
C ARG A 28 24.10 2.65 -18.06
N ASN A 29 22.79 2.66 -17.81
CA ASN A 29 21.80 1.87 -18.55
C ASN A 29 21.10 2.69 -19.67
N LYS A 30 21.53 3.93 -19.92
CA LYS A 30 20.94 4.85 -20.92
C LYS A 30 19.44 5.08 -20.70
N LEU A 31 19.03 5.19 -19.44
CA LEU A 31 17.65 5.45 -19.00
C LEU A 31 17.50 6.92 -18.58
N VAL A 32 16.32 7.49 -18.82
CA VAL A 32 15.97 8.84 -18.36
C VAL A 32 14.79 8.73 -17.41
N ILE A 33 14.90 9.33 -16.23
CA ILE A 33 13.82 9.34 -15.25
C ILE A 33 12.80 10.40 -15.62
N ASP A 34 11.56 9.99 -15.83
CA ASP A 34 10.44 10.87 -16.14
C ASP A 34 9.83 11.52 -14.89
N GLY A 35 9.94 10.87 -13.75
CA GLY A 35 9.36 11.38 -12.50
C GLY A 35 10.02 10.83 -11.24
N TRP A 36 10.08 11.67 -10.20
CA TRP A 36 10.59 11.29 -8.88
C TRP A 36 9.46 11.20 -7.88
N ILE A 37 9.50 10.16 -7.07
CA ILE A 37 8.63 9.95 -5.91
C ILE A 37 9.51 9.84 -4.68
N GLU A 38 9.41 10.84 -3.83
CA GLU A 38 10.19 10.92 -2.60
C GLU A 38 9.25 10.99 -1.40
N GLU A 39 9.55 10.20 -0.39
CA GLU A 39 8.78 10.24 0.86
C GLU A 39 9.66 10.02 2.08
N THR A 40 9.40 10.85 3.09
CA THR A 40 10.01 10.72 4.41
C THR A 40 9.02 10.06 5.35
N ILE A 41 9.08 8.72 5.39
CA ILE A 41 8.09 7.93 6.13
C ILE A 41 8.66 6.57 6.55
N SER A 42 8.19 6.05 7.69
CA SER A 42 8.55 4.71 8.12
C SER A 42 8.07 3.65 7.13
N GLY A 43 8.95 2.72 6.78
CA GLY A 43 8.60 1.58 5.94
C GLY A 43 7.59 0.60 6.55
N THR A 44 7.25 0.74 7.84
CA THR A 44 6.19 -0.05 8.49
C THR A 44 4.79 0.46 8.18
N LYS A 45 4.67 1.72 7.70
CA LYS A 45 3.39 2.29 7.32
C LYS A 45 2.90 1.65 6.02
N SER A 46 1.62 1.27 5.98
CA SER A 46 1.01 0.67 4.79
C SER A 46 1.24 1.51 3.54
N TYR A 47 1.64 0.88 2.43
CA TYR A 47 1.92 1.56 1.16
C TYR A 47 0.71 2.36 0.63
N ASN A 48 -0.53 1.93 0.93
CA ASN A 48 -1.75 2.64 0.52
C ASN A 48 -1.87 4.06 1.11
N LYS A 49 -1.20 4.33 2.23
CA LYS A 49 -1.17 5.64 2.91
C LYS A 49 0.09 6.45 2.59
N ARG A 50 0.83 6.04 1.56
CA ARG A 50 2.12 6.60 1.15
C ARG A 50 2.04 7.15 -0.28
N GLU A 51 3.01 7.96 -0.68
CA GLU A 51 3.15 8.40 -2.08
C GLU A 51 3.35 7.20 -3.03
N LEU A 52 4.02 6.15 -2.54
CA LEU A 52 4.10 4.87 -3.27
C LEU A 52 2.72 4.32 -3.65
N GLY A 53 1.74 4.39 -2.76
CA GLY A 53 0.38 3.93 -3.07
C GLY A 53 -0.30 4.72 -4.18
N LYS A 54 -0.02 6.03 -4.26
CA LYS A 54 -0.49 6.88 -5.36
C LYS A 54 0.20 6.50 -6.68
N LEU A 55 1.52 6.26 -6.62
CA LEU A 55 2.28 5.78 -7.76
C LEU A 55 1.73 4.45 -8.28
N LEU A 56 1.53 3.46 -7.40
CA LEU A 56 1.01 2.13 -7.75
C LEU A 56 -0.39 2.17 -8.38
N LYS A 57 -1.21 3.16 -8.05
CA LYS A 57 -2.52 3.37 -8.71
C LYS A 57 -2.36 3.89 -10.14
N ARG A 58 -1.37 4.74 -10.39
CA ARG A 58 -1.13 5.48 -11.62
C ARG A 58 -0.33 4.71 -12.66
N VAL A 59 0.62 3.86 -12.24
CA VAL A 59 1.48 3.11 -13.15
C VAL A 59 0.67 2.24 -14.11
N GLN A 60 1.18 2.13 -15.32
CA GLN A 60 0.63 1.39 -16.44
C GLN A 60 1.60 0.30 -16.91
N LYS A 61 1.17 -0.48 -17.89
CA LYS A 61 2.00 -1.47 -18.57
C LYS A 61 3.28 -0.82 -19.11
N ASP A 62 4.39 -1.54 -18.95
CA ASP A 62 5.74 -1.14 -19.35
C ASP A 62 6.33 0.07 -18.62
N ASP A 63 5.62 0.65 -17.63
CA ASP A 63 6.24 1.59 -16.72
C ASP A 63 7.33 0.89 -15.88
N LEU A 64 8.35 1.65 -15.48
CA LEU A 64 9.48 1.15 -14.70
C LEU A 64 9.64 1.94 -13.41
N ILE A 65 9.66 1.26 -12.28
CA ILE A 65 10.00 1.85 -10.98
C ILE A 65 11.42 1.43 -10.62
N ILE A 66 12.30 2.39 -10.37
CA ILE A 66 13.69 2.15 -9.95
C ILE A 66 13.85 2.64 -8.51
N CYS A 67 14.40 1.80 -7.63
CA CYS A 67 14.74 2.16 -6.27
C CYS A 67 16.10 1.55 -5.86
N ALA A 68 16.67 2.06 -4.77
CA ALA A 68 18.00 1.62 -4.33
C ALA A 68 17.99 0.13 -3.89
N GLU A 69 16.96 -0.29 -3.17
CA GLU A 69 16.82 -1.65 -2.63
C GLU A 69 15.34 -1.97 -2.33
N LEU A 70 14.97 -3.26 -2.29
CA LEU A 70 13.60 -3.71 -1.99
C LEU A 70 13.07 -3.19 -0.65
N SER A 71 13.93 -3.00 0.34
CA SER A 71 13.56 -2.47 1.65
C SER A 71 12.96 -1.05 1.59
N ARG A 72 13.18 -0.31 0.47
CA ARG A 72 12.54 1.00 0.24
C ARG A 72 11.06 0.86 -0.06
N LEU A 73 10.66 -0.19 -0.76
CA LEU A 73 9.25 -0.48 -1.04
C LEU A 73 8.48 -0.83 0.24
N GLY A 74 9.03 -1.70 1.09
CA GLY A 74 8.42 -2.12 2.35
C GLY A 74 9.43 -2.63 3.36
N ARG A 75 9.06 -2.65 4.64
CA ARG A 75 9.96 -3.11 5.71
C ARG A 75 9.84 -4.61 6.00
N ASN A 76 8.72 -5.19 5.70
CA ASN A 76 8.50 -6.62 5.80
C ASN A 76 8.30 -7.26 4.44
N LEU A 77 8.62 -8.53 4.37
CA LEU A 77 8.58 -9.32 3.14
C LEU A 77 7.17 -9.29 2.51
N PHE A 78 6.11 -9.44 3.30
CA PHE A 78 4.72 -9.45 2.81
C PHE A 78 4.31 -8.17 2.11
N MET A 79 4.69 -7.00 2.66
CA MET A 79 4.41 -5.71 2.03
C MET A 79 5.15 -5.57 0.70
N ILE A 80 6.42 -6.00 0.65
CA ILE A 80 7.22 -5.99 -0.59
C ILE A 80 6.54 -6.87 -1.63
N MET A 81 6.14 -8.09 -1.25
CA MET A 81 5.44 -9.03 -2.11
C MET A 81 4.13 -8.49 -2.66
N GLU A 82 3.32 -7.85 -1.81
CA GLU A 82 2.06 -7.25 -2.21
C GLU A 82 2.28 -6.14 -3.26
N ILE A 83 3.30 -5.31 -3.06
CA ILE A 83 3.69 -4.26 -4.01
C ILE A 83 4.16 -4.87 -5.34
N LEU A 84 5.04 -5.88 -5.28
CA LEU A 84 5.54 -6.55 -6.49
C LEU A 84 4.42 -7.27 -7.25
N ASN A 85 3.46 -7.88 -6.53
CA ASN A 85 2.29 -8.50 -7.15
C ASN A 85 1.40 -7.47 -7.86
N ILE A 86 1.19 -6.29 -7.27
CA ILE A 86 0.47 -5.19 -7.92
C ILE A 86 1.19 -4.76 -9.21
N CYS A 87 2.51 -4.59 -9.14
CA CYS A 87 3.31 -4.22 -10.32
C CYS A 87 3.23 -5.31 -11.40
N MET A 88 3.33 -6.58 -11.03
CA MET A 88 3.21 -7.71 -11.94
C MET A 88 1.82 -7.76 -12.60
N THR A 89 0.74 -7.58 -11.85
CA THR A 89 -0.63 -7.57 -12.38
C THR A 89 -0.85 -6.42 -13.36
N LYS A 90 -0.16 -5.29 -13.17
CA LYS A 90 -0.20 -4.14 -14.07
C LYS A 90 0.84 -4.19 -15.19
N GLU A 91 1.62 -5.26 -15.26
CA GLU A 91 2.76 -5.39 -16.18
C GLU A 91 3.77 -4.23 -16.05
N CYS A 92 3.90 -3.66 -14.84
CA CYS A 92 4.87 -2.63 -14.50
C CYS A 92 6.17 -3.29 -14.00
N LYS A 93 7.30 -2.79 -14.45
CA LYS A 93 8.63 -3.30 -14.08
C LYS A 93 9.12 -2.66 -12.79
N VAL A 94 9.89 -3.41 -12.01
CA VAL A 94 10.53 -2.89 -10.78
C VAL A 94 11.99 -3.33 -10.77
N TRP A 95 12.89 -2.36 -10.73
CA TRP A 95 14.32 -2.62 -10.66
C TRP A 95 14.91 -2.07 -9.37
N THR A 96 15.76 -2.87 -8.73
CA THR A 96 16.55 -2.43 -7.58
C THR A 96 18.04 -2.50 -7.89
N ILE A 97 18.78 -1.55 -7.33
CA ILE A 97 20.20 -1.38 -7.65
C ILE A 97 21.04 -2.34 -6.80
N LYS A 98 20.86 -2.31 -5.47
CA LYS A 98 21.69 -3.08 -4.53
C LYS A 98 21.36 -4.56 -4.53
N ASP A 99 20.10 -4.90 -4.63
CA ASP A 99 19.64 -6.29 -4.65
C ASP A 99 19.75 -6.91 -6.05
N ASN A 100 20.05 -6.11 -7.07
CA ASN A 100 20.07 -6.50 -8.49
C ASN A 100 18.79 -7.26 -8.91
N TYR A 101 17.63 -6.86 -8.35
CA TYR A 101 16.36 -7.47 -8.63
C TYR A 101 15.65 -6.74 -9.78
N ARG A 102 15.13 -7.49 -10.78
CA ARG A 102 14.51 -6.94 -11.99
C ARG A 102 13.18 -7.63 -12.30
N LEU A 103 12.09 -7.18 -11.67
CA LEU A 103 10.76 -7.67 -11.99
C LEU A 103 10.38 -7.22 -13.42
N GLY A 104 9.95 -8.18 -14.23
CA GLY A 104 9.45 -7.98 -15.59
C GLY A 104 10.43 -8.35 -16.69
N GLU A 105 11.72 -8.60 -16.39
CA GLU A 105 12.70 -9.01 -17.40
C GLU A 105 12.96 -10.52 -17.41
N ASP A 106 13.00 -11.15 -16.24
CA ASP A 106 13.28 -12.57 -16.13
C ASP A 106 12.10 -13.39 -15.56
N ILE A 107 12.06 -14.65 -15.91
CA ILE A 107 11.05 -15.60 -15.42
C ILE A 107 11.24 -15.86 -13.93
N GLN A 108 12.48 -15.87 -13.43
CA GLN A 108 12.77 -16.12 -12.02
C GLN A 108 12.15 -15.05 -11.12
N SER A 109 12.30 -13.78 -11.48
CA SER A 109 11.66 -12.65 -10.75
C SER A 109 10.15 -12.74 -10.74
N LYS A 110 9.53 -13.19 -11.86
CA LYS A 110 8.09 -13.42 -11.95
C LYS A 110 7.65 -14.57 -11.07
N VAL A 111 8.36 -15.70 -11.12
CA VAL A 111 8.08 -16.86 -10.27
C VAL A 111 8.21 -16.50 -8.80
N LEU A 112 9.25 -15.76 -8.43
CA LEU A 112 9.47 -15.31 -7.07
C LEU A 112 8.33 -14.39 -6.60
N ALA A 113 7.93 -13.40 -7.40
CA ALA A 113 6.81 -12.52 -7.10
C ALA A 113 5.48 -13.29 -6.96
N PHE A 114 5.25 -14.28 -7.82
CA PHE A 114 4.09 -15.16 -7.74
C PHE A 114 4.10 -16.01 -6.47
N ALA A 115 5.21 -16.69 -6.16
CA ALA A 115 5.36 -17.48 -4.95
C ALA A 115 5.11 -16.66 -3.69
N PHE A 116 5.58 -15.44 -3.70
CA PHE A 116 5.36 -14.48 -2.64
C PHE A 116 3.90 -14.05 -2.54
N GLY A 117 3.24 -13.73 -3.65
CA GLY A 117 1.80 -13.43 -3.66
C GLY A 117 0.97 -14.55 -3.07
N LEU A 118 1.27 -15.80 -3.45
CA LEU A 118 0.61 -17.00 -2.92
C LEU A 118 0.82 -17.15 -1.40
N SER A 119 2.05 -16.96 -0.91
CA SER A 119 2.34 -17.00 0.53
C SER A 119 1.55 -15.97 1.33
N ALA A 120 1.43 -14.75 0.82
CA ALA A 120 0.63 -13.70 1.45
C ALA A 120 -0.88 -14.03 1.46
N GLU A 121 -1.39 -14.67 0.43
CA GLU A 121 -2.78 -15.14 0.37
C GLU A 121 -3.04 -16.27 1.36
N ILE A 122 -2.15 -17.24 1.44
CA ILE A 122 -2.21 -18.35 2.43
C ILE A 122 -2.25 -17.77 3.85
N GLU A 123 -1.38 -16.81 4.18
CA GLU A 123 -1.37 -16.20 5.51
C GLU A 123 -2.67 -15.46 5.84
N ARG A 124 -3.22 -14.69 4.90
CA ARG A 124 -4.53 -14.03 5.08
C ARG A 124 -5.64 -15.04 5.34
N ASN A 125 -5.64 -16.16 4.60
CA ASN A 125 -6.61 -17.22 4.78
C ASN A 125 -6.48 -17.88 6.15
N LEU A 126 -5.26 -18.18 6.61
CA LEU A 126 -5.00 -18.72 7.94
C LEU A 126 -5.44 -17.77 9.08
N ILE A 127 -5.16 -16.46 8.95
CA ILE A 127 -5.63 -15.46 9.91
C ILE A 127 -7.16 -15.40 9.93
N SER A 128 -7.81 -15.40 8.76
CA SER A 128 -9.27 -15.42 8.64
C SER A 128 -9.87 -16.67 9.29
N GLN A 129 -9.29 -17.84 9.05
CA GLN A 129 -9.72 -19.09 9.65
C GLN A 129 -9.59 -19.06 11.17
N ARG A 130 -8.42 -18.70 11.71
CA ARG A 130 -8.20 -18.57 13.16
C ARG A 130 -9.18 -17.59 13.80
N THR A 131 -9.49 -16.48 13.13
CA THR A 131 -10.46 -15.51 13.61
C THR A 131 -11.87 -16.09 13.65
N ARG A 132 -12.29 -16.81 12.60
CA ARG A 132 -13.60 -17.51 12.56
C ARG A 132 -13.71 -18.55 13.67
N GLU A 133 -12.69 -19.36 13.89
CA GLU A 133 -12.64 -20.37 14.94
C GLU A 133 -12.72 -19.73 16.33
N ALA A 134 -11.97 -18.66 16.58
CA ALA A 134 -12.00 -17.92 17.84
C ALA A 134 -13.39 -17.31 18.11
N LEU A 135 -14.03 -16.73 17.07
CA LEU A 135 -15.39 -16.18 17.17
C LEU A 135 -16.43 -17.27 17.39
N ALA A 136 -16.30 -18.42 16.70
CA ALA A 136 -17.19 -19.58 16.90
C ALA A 136 -17.11 -20.10 18.34
N ARG A 137 -15.88 -20.23 18.90
CA ARG A 137 -15.68 -20.62 20.28
C ARG A 137 -16.34 -19.63 21.23
N LYS A 138 -16.13 -18.33 21.05
CA LYS A 138 -16.77 -17.29 21.88
C LYS A 138 -18.30 -17.34 21.83
N LYS A 139 -18.87 -17.63 20.65
CA LYS A 139 -20.30 -17.82 20.47
C LYS A 139 -20.79 -19.07 21.21
N ALA A 140 -20.05 -20.17 21.16
CA ALA A 140 -20.38 -21.41 21.91
C ALA A 140 -20.30 -21.20 23.43
N GLU A 141 -19.40 -20.35 23.93
CA GLU A 141 -19.30 -19.90 25.32
C GLU A 141 -20.45 -18.95 25.73
N GLY A 142 -21.44 -18.69 24.85
CA GLY A 142 -22.59 -17.83 25.14
C GLY A 142 -22.30 -16.33 25.04
N ILE A 143 -21.12 -15.93 24.59
CA ILE A 143 -20.74 -14.53 24.46
C ILE A 143 -21.42 -13.93 23.23
N THR A 144 -22.22 -12.89 23.42
CA THR A 144 -22.85 -12.15 22.33
C THR A 144 -21.78 -11.32 21.60
N LEU A 145 -21.54 -11.68 20.33
CA LEU A 145 -20.57 -10.99 19.47
C LEU A 145 -21.21 -9.76 18.84
N GLY A 146 -20.42 -8.71 18.70
CA GLY A 146 -20.84 -7.48 18.06
C GLY A 146 -21.33 -6.41 19.05
N ARG A 147 -21.99 -5.40 18.51
CA ARG A 147 -22.50 -4.28 19.31
C ARG A 147 -23.69 -4.71 20.14
N PRO A 148 -23.72 -4.47 21.47
CA PRO A 148 -24.88 -4.77 22.30
C PRO A 148 -26.17 -4.11 21.76
N LYS A 149 -27.26 -4.86 21.75
CA LYS A 149 -28.56 -4.33 21.34
C LYS A 149 -28.92 -3.07 22.18
N GLY A 150 -29.42 -2.03 21.54
CA GLY A 150 -29.81 -0.79 22.19
C GLY A 150 -28.70 0.20 22.48
N ARG A 151 -27.44 -0.15 22.35
CA ARG A 151 -26.33 0.80 22.55
C ARG A 151 -26.25 1.76 21.38
N LYS A 152 -26.73 3.00 21.56
CA LYS A 152 -26.65 4.08 20.59
C LYS A 152 -25.20 4.63 20.52
N SER A 153 -24.79 5.16 19.38
CA SER A 153 -23.54 5.93 19.29
C SER A 153 -23.67 7.22 20.07
N SER A 154 -22.57 7.72 20.66
CA SER A 154 -22.56 9.07 21.22
C SER A 154 -23.05 10.05 20.14
N PRO A 155 -23.93 11.03 20.49
CA PRO A 155 -24.44 12.01 19.53
C PRO A 155 -23.33 12.64 18.68
N ASN A 156 -22.20 12.99 19.27
CA ASN A 156 -21.05 13.59 18.59
C ASN A 156 -20.40 12.70 17.51
N LYS A 157 -20.73 11.41 17.43
CA LYS A 157 -20.25 10.49 16.40
C LYS A 157 -21.17 10.39 15.18
N TYR A 158 -22.33 11.03 15.23
CA TYR A 158 -23.20 11.11 14.06
C TYR A 158 -22.64 12.12 13.06
N LYS A 159 -22.60 11.75 11.76
CA LYS A 159 -22.10 12.62 10.68
C LYS A 159 -22.84 13.97 10.58
N LEU A 160 -24.07 14.01 11.05
CA LEU A 160 -24.95 15.17 10.98
C LEU A 160 -25.12 15.89 12.33
N PHE A 161 -24.34 15.50 13.35
CA PHE A 161 -24.38 16.16 14.66
C PHE A 161 -24.02 17.64 14.54
N GLY A 162 -24.83 18.50 15.16
CA GLY A 162 -24.67 19.96 15.13
C GLY A 162 -25.13 20.61 13.82
N LYS A 163 -25.76 19.85 12.91
CA LYS A 163 -26.33 20.36 11.66
C LYS A 163 -27.87 20.30 11.62
N GLU A 164 -28.49 20.13 12.78
CA GLU A 164 -29.95 19.90 12.93
C GLU A 164 -30.75 21.07 12.33
N ASN A 165 -30.32 22.31 12.57
CA ASN A 165 -31.00 23.51 12.05
C ASN A 165 -30.90 23.58 10.52
N LEU A 166 -29.69 23.34 9.97
CA LEU A 166 -29.48 23.34 8.54
C LEU A 166 -30.30 22.25 7.85
N ILE A 167 -30.39 21.06 8.45
CA ILE A 167 -31.19 19.94 7.92
C ILE A 167 -32.67 20.33 7.90
N SER A 168 -33.17 20.97 8.97
CA SER A 168 -34.57 21.42 9.07
C SER A 168 -34.91 22.48 8.03
N GLU A 169 -33.99 23.41 7.75
CA GLU A 169 -34.14 24.40 6.68
C GLU A 169 -34.16 23.77 5.28
N LEU A 170 -33.23 22.84 4.99
CA LEU A 170 -33.22 22.13 3.73
C LEU A 170 -34.47 21.27 3.49
N LEU A 171 -34.96 20.64 4.52
CA LEU A 171 -36.21 19.86 4.43
C LEU A 171 -37.44 20.75 4.18
N LYS A 172 -37.51 21.94 4.81
CA LYS A 172 -38.57 22.95 4.54
C LYS A 172 -38.47 23.49 3.11
N ALA A 173 -37.28 23.59 2.56
CA ALA A 173 -37.04 24.03 1.18
C ALA A 173 -37.28 22.91 0.13
N ASN A 174 -37.79 21.75 0.50
CA ASN A 174 -38.02 20.60 -0.39
C ASN A 174 -36.76 20.11 -1.14
N VAL A 175 -35.58 20.32 -0.58
CA VAL A 175 -34.35 19.76 -1.14
C VAL A 175 -34.32 18.25 -0.92
N SER A 176 -34.18 17.46 -1.99
CA SER A 176 -34.15 15.99 -1.93
C SER A 176 -33.02 15.47 -1.04
N LYS A 177 -33.29 14.37 -0.35
CA LYS A 177 -32.30 13.68 0.50
C LYS A 177 -31.12 13.14 -0.28
#